data_73c76364c782461770f662b7d05ecbb4
#
_entry.id   73c76364c782461770f662b7d05ecbb4
#
_cell.length_a   1.000
_cell.length_b   1.000
_cell.length_c   1.000
_cell.angle_alpha   90.00
_cell.angle_beta   90.00
_cell.angle_gamma   90.00
#
_symmetry.space_group_name_H-M   'P 1'
#
loop_
_entity.id
_entity.type
_entity.pdbx_description
1 polymer ?
#
loop_
_entity_poly.entity_id
_entity_poly.type
_entity_poly.pdbx_seq_one_letter_code
_entity_poly.pdbx_strand_id
1 'polypeptide(L)'
;EDRIEDGANALLEKKINAADVVVGIAACGLTPYVHGALRLAQKVGAATVFITCAPEAKKHIPADILINPVVGPEVIAGSTRMKAGTATKLVLNTLTTAAMIKLGKVYGNLMVDLNAVNEKLRDRSLRIVMELTRLSRKEAISLLGRAKGKLKPALVMHFRKTTLSNACKILKRNNASLRKSIGGGV
;
A
#
# COMPACT_ATOMS: atom_id res chain seq x y z
N GLU A 1 1.98 21.42 -16.14
CA GLU A 1 3.00 20.34 -16.07
C GLU A 1 4.37 20.77 -16.61
N ASP A 2 4.43 21.88 -17.33
CA ASP A 2 5.64 22.35 -18.02
C ASP A 2 6.61 23.15 -17.13
N ARG A 3 6.23 23.45 -15.88
CA ARG A 3 7.03 24.27 -14.96
C ARG A 3 7.66 23.41 -13.88
N ILE A 4 9.01 23.43 -13.84
CA ILE A 4 9.80 22.68 -12.85
C ILE A 4 9.50 23.13 -11.42
N GLU A 5 9.34 24.45 -11.22
CA GLU A 5 9.14 25.07 -9.92
C GLU A 5 7.82 24.61 -9.27
N ASP A 6 6.78 24.41 -10.06
CA ASP A 6 5.47 24.02 -9.54
C ASP A 6 5.50 22.63 -8.90
N GLY A 7 6.30 21.70 -9.46
CA GLY A 7 6.51 20.38 -8.85
C GLY A 7 7.22 20.45 -7.51
N ALA A 8 8.23 21.30 -7.40
CA ALA A 8 8.93 21.52 -6.14
C ALA A 8 8.03 22.21 -5.11
N ASN A 9 7.31 23.27 -5.51
CA ASN A 9 6.42 24.03 -4.64
C ASN A 9 5.30 23.15 -4.07
N ALA A 10 4.69 22.27 -4.89
CA ALA A 10 3.66 21.35 -4.44
C ALA A 10 4.15 20.41 -3.31
N LEU A 11 5.41 20.00 -3.33
CA LEU A 11 6.00 19.18 -2.25
C LEU A 11 6.38 20.02 -1.03
N LEU A 12 6.82 21.27 -1.21
CA LEU A 12 7.04 22.20 -0.09
C LEU A 12 5.75 22.45 0.69
N GLU A 13 4.62 22.67 0.02
CA GLU A 13 3.31 22.81 0.65
C GLU A 13 2.93 21.56 1.47
N LYS A 14 3.31 20.37 1.02
CA LYS A 14 3.10 19.11 1.74
C LYS A 14 4.09 18.90 2.90
N LYS A 15 5.10 19.77 3.05
CA LYS A 15 6.12 19.71 4.10
C LYS A 15 6.83 18.36 4.15
N ILE A 16 7.17 17.82 2.98
CA ILE A 16 7.88 16.53 2.89
C ILE A 16 9.23 16.60 3.61
N ASN A 17 9.70 15.45 4.07
CA ASN A 17 10.97 15.31 4.79
C ASN A 17 11.63 13.95 4.51
N ALA A 18 12.76 13.66 5.12
CA ALA A 18 13.55 12.44 4.90
C ALA A 18 12.83 11.12 5.26
N ALA A 19 11.69 11.15 5.95
CA ALA A 19 10.89 9.96 6.23
C ALA A 19 9.88 9.63 5.11
N ASP A 20 9.77 10.50 4.09
CA ASP A 20 8.83 10.33 2.99
C ASP A 20 9.45 9.59 1.81
N VAL A 21 8.57 9.06 0.95
CA VAL A 21 8.92 8.50 -0.35
C VAL A 21 8.15 9.26 -1.42
N VAL A 22 8.86 9.85 -2.36
CA VAL A 22 8.25 10.56 -3.50
C VAL A 22 8.32 9.70 -4.74
N VAL A 23 7.16 9.42 -5.33
CA VAL A 23 7.04 8.65 -6.57
C VAL A 23 6.67 9.59 -7.71
N GLY A 24 7.64 9.87 -8.58
CA GLY A 24 7.41 10.61 -9.81
C GLY A 24 6.92 9.69 -10.94
N ILE A 25 5.90 10.12 -11.67
CA ILE A 25 5.31 9.34 -12.77
C ILE A 25 5.25 10.21 -14.02
N ALA A 26 5.97 9.79 -15.07
CA ALA A 26 5.93 10.43 -16.37
C ALA A 26 6.10 9.39 -17.47
N ALA A 27 5.04 9.09 -18.21
CA ALA A 27 5.05 8.02 -19.21
C ALA A 27 6.15 8.17 -20.27
N CYS A 28 6.37 9.41 -20.77
CA CYS A 28 7.43 9.75 -21.71
C CYS A 28 8.77 10.14 -21.04
N GLY A 29 8.81 10.25 -19.71
CA GLY A 29 10.01 10.57 -18.96
C GLY A 29 10.41 12.06 -18.93
N LEU A 30 9.68 12.95 -19.60
CA LEU A 30 10.14 14.33 -19.88
C LEU A 30 9.42 15.42 -19.06
N THR A 31 8.38 15.10 -18.27
CA THR A 31 7.52 16.08 -17.60
C THR A 31 8.30 16.94 -16.60
N PRO A 32 8.52 18.26 -16.87
CA PRO A 32 9.32 19.14 -16.01
C PRO A 32 8.85 19.21 -14.57
N TYR A 33 7.54 19.28 -14.33
CA TYR A 33 6.93 19.23 -13.01
C TYR A 33 7.41 18.04 -12.17
N VAL A 34 7.44 16.84 -12.77
CA VAL A 34 7.87 15.61 -12.07
C VAL A 34 9.35 15.67 -11.73
N HIS A 35 10.17 16.23 -12.64
CA HIS A 35 11.60 16.43 -12.41
C HIS A 35 11.86 17.39 -11.25
N GLY A 36 11.11 18.50 -11.19
CA GLY A 36 11.20 19.47 -10.09
C GLY A 36 10.86 18.85 -8.73
N ALA A 37 9.78 18.07 -8.70
CA ALA A 37 9.36 17.34 -7.51
C ALA A 37 10.45 16.36 -7.03
N LEU A 38 10.99 15.52 -7.91
CA LEU A 38 12.02 14.54 -7.55
C LEU A 38 13.32 15.19 -7.09
N ARG A 39 13.77 16.28 -7.73
CA ARG A 39 14.95 17.04 -7.30
C ARG A 39 14.78 17.63 -5.89
N LEU A 40 13.62 18.20 -5.59
CA LEU A 40 13.35 18.69 -4.24
C LEU A 40 13.33 17.54 -3.23
N ALA A 41 12.67 16.43 -3.56
CA ALA A 41 12.62 15.25 -2.69
C ALA A 41 14.03 14.77 -2.31
N GLN A 42 14.93 14.65 -3.27
CA GLN A 42 16.34 14.31 -3.01
C GLN A 42 17.02 15.34 -2.12
N LYS A 43 16.80 16.63 -2.37
CA LYS A 43 17.40 17.71 -1.60
C LYS A 43 17.01 17.68 -0.11
N VAL A 44 15.78 17.26 0.20
CA VAL A 44 15.30 17.11 1.58
C VAL A 44 15.59 15.73 2.18
N GLY A 45 16.26 14.84 1.43
CA GLY A 45 16.62 13.49 1.89
C GLY A 45 15.51 12.47 1.81
N ALA A 46 14.37 12.76 1.14
CA ALA A 46 13.31 11.80 0.92
C ALA A 46 13.73 10.79 -0.15
N ALA A 47 13.34 9.52 0.02
CA ALA A 47 13.57 8.49 -0.98
C ALA A 47 12.79 8.78 -2.27
N THR A 48 13.39 8.53 -3.42
CA THR A 48 12.80 8.86 -4.72
C THR A 48 12.63 7.62 -5.60
N VAL A 49 11.44 7.51 -6.21
CA VAL A 49 11.13 6.48 -7.22
C VAL A 49 10.65 7.19 -8.46
N PHE A 50 11.17 6.79 -9.62
CA PHE A 50 10.68 7.28 -10.90
C PHE A 50 10.07 6.15 -11.71
N ILE A 51 8.83 6.34 -12.17
CA ILE A 51 8.10 5.39 -13.02
C ILE A 51 7.92 6.00 -14.39
N THR A 52 8.41 5.31 -15.43
CA THR A 52 8.29 5.78 -16.82
C THR A 52 8.23 4.59 -17.76
N CYS A 53 7.64 4.78 -18.94
CA CYS A 53 7.60 3.79 -20.01
C CYS A 53 8.56 4.13 -21.17
N ALA A 54 9.35 5.20 -21.04
CA ALA A 54 10.28 5.64 -22.07
C ALA A 54 11.55 4.78 -22.09
N PRO A 55 11.99 4.23 -23.26
CA PRO A 55 13.17 3.38 -23.36
C PRO A 55 14.47 4.05 -22.88
N GLU A 56 14.60 5.37 -23.10
CA GLU A 56 15.83 6.16 -22.88
C GLU A 56 15.84 6.88 -21.51
N ALA A 57 14.86 6.65 -20.66
CA ALA A 57 14.70 7.42 -19.41
C ALA A 57 15.88 7.36 -18.43
N LYS A 58 16.73 6.33 -18.54
CA LYS A 58 17.89 6.15 -17.64
C LYS A 58 18.91 7.32 -17.70
N LYS A 59 18.89 8.13 -18.77
CA LYS A 59 19.91 9.15 -18.99
C LYS A 59 19.65 10.49 -18.30
N HIS A 60 18.42 10.76 -17.84
CA HIS A 60 18.02 12.14 -17.57
C HIS A 60 17.44 12.44 -16.19
N ILE A 61 17.12 11.44 -15.36
CA ILE A 61 16.48 11.69 -14.08
C ILE A 61 17.20 10.98 -12.94
N PRO A 62 17.80 11.72 -11.99
CA PRO A 62 18.30 11.13 -10.76
C PRO A 62 17.11 10.71 -9.90
N ALA A 63 16.96 9.41 -9.69
CA ALA A 63 16.06 8.83 -8.71
C ALA A 63 16.77 7.63 -8.09
N ASP A 64 16.50 7.36 -6.81
CA ASP A 64 17.11 6.22 -6.11
C ASP A 64 16.66 4.90 -6.74
N ILE A 65 15.40 4.85 -7.21
CA ILE A 65 14.81 3.70 -7.86
C ILE A 65 14.14 4.12 -9.18
N LEU A 66 14.52 3.47 -10.27
CA LEU A 66 13.86 3.59 -11.56
C LEU A 66 13.04 2.34 -11.85
N ILE A 67 11.74 2.51 -12.11
CA ILE A 67 10.85 1.46 -12.60
C ILE A 67 10.44 1.80 -14.03
N ASN A 68 10.95 1.02 -14.98
CA ASN A 68 10.78 1.33 -16.40
C ASN A 68 10.16 0.16 -17.18
N PRO A 69 8.83 -0.01 -17.15
CA PRO A 69 8.14 -0.97 -18.02
C PRO A 69 8.07 -0.44 -19.45
N VAL A 70 8.99 -0.81 -20.28
CA VAL A 70 9.01 -0.45 -21.71
C VAL A 70 7.91 -1.22 -22.44
N VAL A 71 6.88 -0.53 -22.91
CA VAL A 71 5.66 -1.11 -23.49
C VAL A 71 5.63 -1.06 -25.03
N GLY A 72 6.66 -0.48 -25.64
CA GLY A 72 6.69 -0.24 -27.09
C GLY A 72 5.70 0.87 -27.53
N PRO A 73 5.54 1.08 -28.85
CA PRO A 73 4.69 2.16 -29.36
C PRO A 73 3.22 1.96 -29.02
N GLU A 74 2.54 3.06 -28.73
CA GLU A 74 1.08 3.04 -28.55
C GLU A 74 0.35 2.80 -29.87
N VAL A 75 -0.89 2.32 -29.79
CA VAL A 75 -1.76 2.13 -30.97
C VAL A 75 -1.99 3.47 -31.70
N ILE A 76 -2.14 4.55 -30.92
CA ILE A 76 -2.15 5.92 -31.43
C ILE A 76 -0.88 6.59 -30.92
N ALA A 77 0.02 6.95 -31.82
CA ALA A 77 1.31 7.53 -31.49
C ALA A 77 1.16 8.75 -30.57
N GLY A 78 1.93 8.78 -29.49
CA GLY A 78 1.90 9.85 -28.49
C GLY A 78 0.79 9.78 -27.46
N SER A 79 -0.21 8.91 -27.61
CA SER A 79 -1.31 8.76 -26.65
C SER A 79 -0.99 7.70 -25.59
N THR A 80 -0.28 8.08 -24.53
CA THR A 80 0.28 7.17 -23.51
C THR A 80 -0.73 6.61 -22.49
N ARG A 81 -2.02 6.75 -22.75
CA ARG A 81 -3.09 6.29 -21.83
C ARG A 81 -3.43 4.81 -21.93
N MET A 82 -3.00 4.12 -22.99
CA MET A 82 -3.34 2.70 -23.22
C MET A 82 -2.28 1.78 -22.62
N LYS A 83 -1.21 1.48 -23.34
CA LYS A 83 -0.15 0.55 -22.88
C LYS A 83 0.60 1.11 -21.68
N ALA A 84 1.11 2.33 -21.77
CA ALA A 84 1.85 2.97 -20.71
C ALA A 84 0.99 3.20 -19.47
N GLY A 85 -0.25 3.70 -19.63
CA GLY A 85 -1.20 3.87 -18.55
C GLY A 85 -1.54 2.55 -17.85
N THR A 86 -1.75 1.47 -18.60
CA THR A 86 -2.02 0.13 -18.06
C THR A 86 -0.82 -0.41 -17.29
N ALA A 87 0.38 -0.30 -17.84
CA ALA A 87 1.62 -0.74 -17.18
C ALA A 87 1.86 0.05 -15.89
N THR A 88 1.70 1.38 -15.92
CA THR A 88 1.81 2.24 -14.73
C THR A 88 0.82 1.83 -13.65
N LYS A 89 -0.45 1.58 -14.01
CA LYS A 89 -1.46 1.08 -13.07
C LYS A 89 -1.03 -0.22 -12.41
N LEU A 90 -0.51 -1.18 -13.17
CA LEU A 90 -0.05 -2.46 -12.63
C LEU A 90 1.13 -2.26 -11.67
N VAL A 91 2.09 -1.40 -12.00
CA VAL A 91 3.21 -1.05 -11.11
C VAL A 91 2.70 -0.45 -9.81
N LEU A 92 1.82 0.55 -9.86
CA LEU A 92 1.25 1.20 -8.68
C LEU A 92 0.47 0.22 -7.79
N ASN A 93 -0.35 -0.63 -8.40
CA ASN A 93 -1.09 -1.66 -7.67
C ASN A 93 -0.14 -2.67 -7.00
N THR A 94 0.93 -3.05 -7.66
CA THR A 94 1.94 -3.96 -7.10
C THR A 94 2.66 -3.30 -5.92
N LEU A 95 3.13 -2.06 -6.07
CA LEU A 95 3.81 -1.32 -5.00
C LEU A 95 2.92 -1.15 -3.77
N THR A 96 1.69 -0.67 -3.96
CA THR A 96 0.77 -0.43 -2.85
C THR A 96 0.33 -1.73 -2.18
N THR A 97 0.06 -2.77 -2.95
CA THR A 97 -0.28 -4.10 -2.40
C THR A 97 0.88 -4.69 -1.60
N ALA A 98 2.10 -4.65 -2.16
CA ALA A 98 3.30 -5.14 -1.47
C ALA A 98 3.58 -4.36 -0.17
N ALA A 99 3.39 -3.03 -0.19
CA ALA A 99 3.51 -2.20 1.00
C ALA A 99 2.49 -2.61 2.08
N MET A 100 1.22 -2.80 1.71
CA MET A 100 0.18 -3.25 2.65
C MET A 100 0.44 -4.64 3.21
N ILE A 101 0.99 -5.57 2.41
CA ILE A 101 1.42 -6.89 2.89
C ILE A 101 2.54 -6.75 3.92
N LYS A 102 3.58 -5.96 3.61
CA LYS A 102 4.72 -5.71 4.53
C LYS A 102 4.27 -5.04 5.83
N LEU A 103 3.29 -4.15 5.78
CA LEU A 103 2.67 -3.50 6.95
C LEU A 103 1.76 -4.46 7.76
N GLY A 104 1.68 -5.74 7.40
CA GLY A 104 0.87 -6.73 8.12
C GLY A 104 -0.64 -6.52 7.99
N LYS A 105 -1.09 -5.85 6.92
CA LYS A 105 -2.51 -5.63 6.63
C LYS A 105 -3.22 -6.86 6.05
N VAL A 106 -2.45 -7.89 5.69
CA VAL A 106 -2.90 -9.09 4.98
C VAL A 106 -2.48 -10.36 5.72
N TYR A 107 -3.30 -11.39 5.67
CA TYR A 107 -3.00 -12.74 6.14
C TYR A 107 -3.42 -13.75 5.03
N GLY A 108 -2.45 -14.47 4.45
CA GLY A 108 -2.71 -15.18 3.20
C GLY A 108 -3.16 -14.23 2.11
N ASN A 109 -4.30 -14.50 1.51
CA ASN A 109 -4.99 -13.63 0.54
C ASN A 109 -6.08 -12.75 1.18
N LEU A 110 -6.23 -12.77 2.50
CA LEU A 110 -7.29 -12.08 3.23
C LEU A 110 -6.83 -10.73 3.75
N MET A 111 -7.60 -9.67 3.47
CA MET A 111 -7.41 -8.36 4.07
C MET A 111 -7.94 -8.40 5.52
N VAL A 112 -7.04 -8.47 6.50
CA VAL A 112 -7.40 -8.61 7.92
C VAL A 112 -7.38 -7.30 8.71
N ASP A 113 -6.97 -6.20 8.09
CA ASP A 113 -6.89 -4.88 8.73
C ASP A 113 -7.96 -3.92 8.16
N LEU A 114 -9.16 -4.42 8.00
CA LEU A 114 -10.28 -3.63 7.52
C LEU A 114 -11.02 -2.94 8.67
N ASN A 115 -11.51 -1.73 8.42
CA ASN A 115 -12.41 -1.02 9.31
C ASN A 115 -13.86 -1.27 8.87
N ALA A 116 -14.64 -1.96 9.68
CA ALA A 116 -15.98 -2.42 9.35
C ALA A 116 -17.03 -1.31 9.52
N VAL A 117 -16.90 -0.22 8.76
CA VAL A 117 -17.77 0.98 8.85
C VAL A 117 -19.17 0.79 8.26
N ASN A 118 -19.37 -0.20 7.40
CA ASN A 118 -20.64 -0.50 6.77
C ASN A 118 -20.98 -1.99 6.86
N GLU A 119 -22.23 -2.36 6.49
CA GLU A 119 -22.73 -3.71 6.58
C GLU A 119 -21.90 -4.71 5.75
N LYS A 120 -21.56 -4.35 4.51
CA LYS A 120 -20.72 -5.18 3.63
C LYS A 120 -19.38 -5.54 4.27
N LEU A 121 -18.73 -4.57 4.93
CA LEU A 121 -17.43 -4.78 5.58
C LEU A 121 -17.57 -5.57 6.90
N ARG A 122 -18.71 -5.42 7.62
CA ARG A 122 -19.03 -6.24 8.80
C ARG A 122 -19.23 -7.70 8.41
N ASP A 123 -20.01 -7.96 7.34
CA ASP A 123 -20.20 -9.33 6.83
C ASP A 123 -18.88 -9.94 6.32
N ARG A 124 -18.04 -9.14 5.65
CA ARG A 124 -16.70 -9.58 5.24
C ARG A 124 -15.84 -9.98 6.46
N SER A 125 -15.82 -9.17 7.53
CA SER A 125 -15.10 -9.50 8.75
C SER A 125 -15.59 -10.82 9.35
N LEU A 126 -16.90 -11.02 9.36
CA LEU A 126 -17.52 -12.22 9.87
C LEU A 126 -17.11 -13.46 9.08
N ARG A 127 -17.15 -13.38 7.74
CA ARG A 127 -16.70 -14.47 6.86
C ARG A 127 -15.23 -14.82 7.07
N ILE A 128 -14.36 -13.80 7.21
CA ILE A 128 -12.93 -14.03 7.49
C ILE A 128 -12.73 -14.73 8.84
N VAL A 129 -13.46 -14.33 9.89
CA VAL A 129 -13.41 -15.03 11.16
C VAL A 129 -13.81 -16.49 11.01
N MET A 130 -14.97 -16.76 10.39
CA MET A 130 -15.45 -18.13 10.17
C MET A 130 -14.46 -18.98 9.37
N GLU A 131 -13.88 -18.42 8.31
CA GLU A 131 -12.89 -19.10 7.46
C GLU A 131 -11.64 -19.50 8.24
N LEU A 132 -11.08 -18.59 9.03
CA LEU A 132 -9.81 -18.82 9.73
C LEU A 132 -9.98 -19.60 11.03
N THR A 133 -11.12 -19.49 11.72
CA THR A 133 -11.33 -20.10 13.03
C THR A 133 -12.19 -21.35 13.02
N ARG A 134 -12.90 -21.60 11.91
CA ARG A 134 -13.91 -22.67 11.76
C ARG A 134 -15.09 -22.53 12.74
N LEU A 135 -15.27 -21.38 13.36
CA LEU A 135 -16.41 -21.09 14.21
C LEU A 135 -17.71 -20.98 13.41
N SER A 136 -18.82 -21.33 14.04
CA SER A 136 -20.16 -21.04 13.50
C SER A 136 -20.38 -19.53 13.39
N ARG A 137 -21.37 -19.12 12.58
CA ARG A 137 -21.75 -17.70 12.41
C ARG A 137 -22.08 -17.04 13.75
N LYS A 138 -22.81 -17.73 14.63
CA LYS A 138 -23.19 -17.23 15.97
C LYS A 138 -21.96 -16.97 16.86
N GLU A 139 -21.03 -17.90 16.89
CA GLU A 139 -19.79 -17.79 17.66
C GLU A 139 -18.87 -16.68 17.10
N ALA A 140 -18.77 -16.56 15.78
CA ALA A 140 -17.98 -15.52 15.13
C ALA A 140 -18.53 -14.12 15.40
N ILE A 141 -19.87 -13.94 15.41
CA ILE A 141 -20.53 -12.69 15.84
C ILE A 141 -20.17 -12.37 17.29
N SER A 142 -20.30 -13.34 18.20
CA SER A 142 -19.95 -13.17 19.60
C SER A 142 -18.48 -12.79 19.79
N LEU A 143 -17.57 -13.43 19.07
CA LEU A 143 -16.13 -13.14 19.11
C LEU A 143 -15.83 -11.73 18.62
N LEU A 144 -16.38 -11.31 17.48
CA LEU A 144 -16.24 -9.93 16.96
C LEU A 144 -16.84 -8.91 17.92
N GLY A 145 -17.99 -9.19 18.54
CA GLY A 145 -18.59 -8.31 19.56
C GLY A 145 -17.65 -8.09 20.73
N ARG A 146 -17.08 -9.15 21.32
CA ARG A 146 -16.07 -9.06 22.39
C ARG A 146 -14.81 -8.30 21.96
N ALA A 147 -14.45 -8.36 20.68
CA ALA A 147 -13.32 -7.61 20.11
C ALA A 147 -13.68 -6.18 19.69
N LYS A 148 -14.89 -5.68 20.03
CA LYS A 148 -15.38 -4.36 19.62
C LYS A 148 -15.32 -4.14 18.09
N GLY A 149 -15.67 -5.17 17.32
CA GLY A 149 -15.67 -5.16 15.87
C GLY A 149 -14.28 -5.22 15.21
N LYS A 150 -13.20 -5.33 15.97
CA LYS A 150 -11.82 -5.32 15.45
C LYS A 150 -11.39 -6.73 15.05
N LEU A 151 -11.24 -6.95 13.74
CA LEU A 151 -10.96 -8.28 13.17
C LEU A 151 -9.64 -8.90 13.68
N LYS A 152 -8.50 -8.21 13.57
CA LYS A 152 -7.21 -8.73 14.04
C LYS A 152 -7.21 -9.10 15.53
N PRO A 153 -7.64 -8.20 16.45
CA PRO A 153 -7.78 -8.57 17.85
C PRO A 153 -8.68 -9.78 18.08
N ALA A 154 -9.82 -9.90 17.38
CA ALA A 154 -10.71 -11.06 17.48
C ALA A 154 -9.99 -12.36 17.16
N LEU A 155 -9.24 -12.40 16.06
CA LEU A 155 -8.45 -13.58 15.67
C LEU A 155 -7.36 -13.91 16.70
N VAL A 156 -6.65 -12.91 17.22
CA VAL A 156 -5.65 -13.15 18.27
C VAL A 156 -6.29 -13.66 19.56
N MET A 157 -7.45 -13.11 19.96
CA MET A 157 -8.21 -13.60 21.11
C MET A 157 -8.57 -15.10 20.97
N HIS A 158 -9.01 -15.49 19.78
CA HIS A 158 -9.38 -16.88 19.51
C HIS A 158 -8.17 -17.82 19.59
N PHE A 159 -7.12 -17.55 18.80
CA PHE A 159 -5.96 -18.43 18.68
C PHE A 159 -5.08 -18.48 19.92
N ARG A 160 -4.99 -17.37 20.67
CA ARG A 160 -4.20 -17.27 21.92
C ARG A 160 -5.02 -17.45 23.18
N LYS A 161 -6.33 -17.72 23.07
CA LYS A 161 -7.25 -17.86 24.21
C LYS A 161 -7.07 -16.74 25.23
N THR A 162 -7.06 -15.49 24.76
CA THR A 162 -6.70 -14.33 25.58
C THR A 162 -7.76 -13.23 25.53
N THR A 163 -7.60 -12.20 26.37
CA THR A 163 -8.49 -11.03 26.41
C THR A 163 -8.20 -10.04 25.31
N LEU A 164 -9.14 -9.14 25.00
CA LEU A 164 -8.96 -8.07 24.03
C LEU A 164 -7.73 -7.19 24.35
N SER A 165 -7.55 -6.84 25.63
CA SER A 165 -6.40 -6.02 26.05
C SER A 165 -5.07 -6.71 25.73
N ASN A 166 -4.94 -7.98 26.07
CA ASN A 166 -3.73 -8.75 25.77
C ASN A 166 -3.55 -8.96 24.25
N ALA A 167 -4.61 -9.23 23.51
CA ALA A 167 -4.56 -9.37 22.06
C ALA A 167 -4.01 -8.08 21.39
N CYS A 168 -4.44 -6.91 21.85
CA CYS A 168 -3.92 -5.63 21.38
C CYS A 168 -2.43 -5.44 21.73
N LYS A 169 -2.00 -5.83 22.94
CA LYS A 169 -0.58 -5.79 23.35
C LYS A 169 0.27 -6.73 22.47
N ILE A 170 -0.20 -7.95 22.20
CA ILE A 170 0.48 -8.92 21.34
C ILE A 170 0.64 -8.36 19.91
N LEU A 171 -0.43 -7.80 19.33
CA LEU A 171 -0.38 -7.17 18.01
C LEU A 171 0.62 -6.01 17.97
N LYS A 172 0.62 -5.14 18.97
CA LYS A 172 1.57 -4.01 19.05
C LYS A 172 3.03 -4.49 19.09
N ARG A 173 3.34 -5.51 19.89
CA ARG A 173 4.69 -6.10 19.98
C ARG A 173 5.16 -6.76 18.67
N ASN A 174 4.22 -7.23 17.85
CA ASN A 174 4.49 -7.90 16.58
C ASN A 174 4.31 -6.98 15.35
N ASN A 175 4.39 -5.67 15.52
CA ASN A 175 4.20 -4.68 14.45
C ASN A 175 2.90 -4.91 13.66
N ALA A 176 1.80 -5.17 14.36
CA ALA A 176 0.48 -5.48 13.82
C ALA A 176 0.42 -6.69 12.87
N SER A 177 1.45 -7.52 12.80
CA SER A 177 1.47 -8.75 12.01
C SER A 177 0.59 -9.82 12.67
N LEU A 178 -0.51 -10.19 12.02
CA LEU A 178 -1.37 -11.28 12.52
C LEU A 178 -0.60 -12.61 12.57
N ARG A 179 0.15 -12.95 11.52
CA ARG A 179 0.93 -14.20 11.45
C ARG A 179 1.87 -14.37 12.65
N LYS A 180 2.65 -13.35 12.99
CA LYS A 180 3.53 -13.36 14.17
C LYS A 180 2.73 -13.42 15.47
N SER A 181 1.56 -12.81 15.51
CA SER A 181 0.72 -12.70 16.71
C SER A 181 -0.01 -13.97 17.06
N ILE A 182 -0.38 -14.82 16.09
CA ILE A 182 -1.09 -16.09 16.32
C ILE A 182 -0.17 -17.30 16.41
N GLY A 183 1.13 -17.16 16.09
CA GLY A 183 2.11 -18.24 16.24
C GLY A 183 2.26 -19.15 15.03
N GLY A 184 2.25 -18.60 13.83
CA GLY A 184 2.65 -19.24 12.58
C GLY A 184 2.07 -20.62 12.32
N GLY A 185 0.92 -20.72 11.69
CA GLY A 185 0.36 -21.99 11.24
C GLY A 185 -1.15 -22.05 11.44
N VAL A 186 -1.88 -21.56 10.48
CA VAL A 186 -3.23 -22.04 10.15
C VAL A 186 -3.19 -22.43 8.69
#